data_44344a4b7bd1045d7eb35a723a60244a
#
_entry.id   44344a4b7bd1045d7eb35a723a60244a
#
_cell.length_a   1.000
_cell.length_b   1.000
_cell.length_c   1.000
_cell.angle_alpha   90.00
_cell.angle_beta   90.00
_cell.angle_gamma   90.00
#
_symmetry.space_group_name_H-M   'P 1'
#
loop_
_entity.id
_entity.type
_entity.pdbx_description
1 polymer ?
#
loop_
_entity_poly.entity_id
_entity_poly.type
_entity_poly.pdbx_seq_one_letter_code
_entity_poly.pdbx_strand_id
1 'polypeptide(L)'
;MNAKLIGLTVWLTLASTAVMSQGFAGLGQTAEGYAVPTPEPSFSFPADHGPHPDFRVEWWYLTAVLEGEDGETYGVQWTLFRSALRPEGDVQVWMGHAGVTTPDEHFTGERLARGEIGQAGVTSQPFAAWIDDWSMQSRAVEGDPLDALQLRASLDQAAYTLDLNANGPLVFHGDKGFSIKSNSGQASYYYSQPFYEVKGLLRLPKGDVEVKGQGWLDREWSSQPLDADQFGWDWFSLSFEGGNRLMGFGLRDVSGMSFTYASWVTLDGEVTSSNDLRLTPLRTAQVAGRDVPVDWRIELPSQGLDITTSALNDESWQATLFPYWEGPVTASGTHEGQGYLEMTGY
;
A
#
# COMPACT_ATOMS: atom_id res chain seq x y z
N MET A 1 57.39 51.85 -7.91
CA MET A 1 56.59 50.98 -8.83
C MET A 1 55.66 50.11 -8.01
N ASN A 2 54.38 50.49 -7.88
CA ASN A 2 53.44 49.81 -7.04
C ASN A 2 52.50 49.00 -7.95
N ALA A 3 52.62 47.68 -7.90
CA ALA A 3 51.70 46.78 -8.56
C ALA A 3 50.47 46.52 -7.65
N LYS A 4 49.27 46.95 -8.06
CA LYS A 4 47.99 46.62 -7.41
C LYS A 4 47.55 45.27 -7.91
N LEU A 5 47.49 44.28 -6.99
CA LEU A 5 46.76 43.00 -7.24
C LEU A 5 45.28 43.29 -7.15
N ILE A 6 44.56 43.05 -8.25
CA ILE A 6 43.10 43.02 -8.30
C ILE A 6 42.68 41.55 -8.07
N GLY A 7 42.15 41.27 -6.88
CA GLY A 7 41.53 39.97 -6.58
C GLY A 7 40.15 39.88 -7.22
N LEU A 8 40.02 38.98 -8.18
CA LEU A 8 38.72 38.61 -8.80
C LEU A 8 38.02 37.54 -7.95
N THR A 9 37.06 37.97 -7.13
CA THR A 9 36.20 37.02 -6.35
C THR A 9 35.11 36.49 -7.27
N VAL A 10 35.26 35.24 -7.69
CA VAL A 10 34.22 34.52 -8.44
C VAL A 10 33.19 33.99 -7.44
N TRP A 11 31.98 34.54 -7.47
CA TRP A 11 30.84 33.99 -6.77
C TRP A 11 30.32 32.81 -7.58
N LEU A 12 30.55 31.55 -7.13
CA LEU A 12 29.84 30.41 -7.60
C LEU A 12 28.43 30.42 -6.97
N THR A 13 27.43 30.85 -7.71
CA THR A 13 26.03 30.59 -7.37
C THR A 13 25.76 29.13 -7.67
N LEU A 14 25.71 28.30 -6.64
CA LEU A 14 25.10 26.99 -6.69
C LEU A 14 23.60 27.19 -6.94
N ALA A 15 23.19 27.11 -8.20
CA ALA A 15 21.79 26.93 -8.53
C ALA A 15 21.42 25.51 -8.06
N SER A 16 20.78 25.40 -6.90
CA SER A 16 20.07 24.21 -6.49
C SER A 16 18.94 24.01 -7.51
N THR A 17 19.14 23.18 -8.52
CA THR A 17 18.05 22.65 -9.30
C THR A 17 17.23 21.81 -8.33
N ALA A 18 16.08 22.34 -7.90
CA ALA A 18 15.05 21.53 -7.29
C ALA A 18 14.75 20.41 -8.29
N VAL A 19 15.17 19.19 -7.98
CA VAL A 19 14.68 17.99 -8.66
C VAL A 19 13.20 17.96 -8.32
N MET A 20 12.37 18.41 -9.24
CA MET A 20 10.93 18.28 -9.13
C MET A 20 10.68 16.77 -9.00
N SER A 21 10.23 16.35 -7.84
CA SER A 21 9.85 14.98 -7.56
C SER A 21 8.79 14.58 -8.58
N GLN A 22 9.09 13.62 -9.45
CA GLN A 22 8.12 13.07 -10.42
C GLN A 22 7.17 12.10 -9.71
N GLY A 23 6.44 12.60 -8.70
CA GLY A 23 5.59 11.83 -7.83
C GLY A 23 6.37 11.06 -6.75
N PHE A 24 5.63 10.44 -5.80
CA PHE A 24 6.21 9.54 -4.80
C PHE A 24 6.89 8.35 -5.50
N ALA A 25 8.13 8.04 -5.09
CA ALA A 25 8.91 6.92 -5.64
C ALA A 25 9.05 6.89 -7.18
N GLY A 26 8.86 8.02 -7.88
CA GLY A 26 8.91 8.10 -9.33
C GLY A 26 7.68 7.54 -10.05
N LEU A 27 6.58 7.29 -9.35
CA LEU A 27 5.36 6.70 -9.91
C LEU A 27 4.63 7.60 -10.90
N GLY A 28 4.93 8.91 -10.93
CA GLY A 28 4.43 9.89 -11.93
C GLY A 28 5.26 9.98 -13.21
N GLN A 29 6.32 9.17 -13.38
CA GLN A 29 7.10 9.14 -14.61
C GLN A 29 6.31 8.58 -15.79
N THR A 30 6.58 9.08 -17.00
CA THR A 30 5.91 8.63 -18.23
C THR A 30 6.07 7.13 -18.46
N ALA A 31 5.03 6.51 -19.03
CA ALA A 31 4.99 5.08 -19.34
C ALA A 31 5.55 4.73 -20.72
N GLU A 32 6.38 5.61 -21.31
CA GLU A 32 6.89 5.41 -22.67
C GLU A 32 7.59 4.06 -22.83
N GLY A 33 7.11 3.26 -23.79
CA GLY A 33 7.63 1.93 -24.09
C GLY A 33 7.07 0.79 -23.23
N TYR A 34 6.38 1.07 -22.13
CA TYR A 34 5.73 0.06 -21.29
C TYR A 34 4.27 -0.18 -21.70
N ALA A 35 3.72 -1.34 -21.36
CA ALA A 35 2.30 -1.56 -21.41
C ALA A 35 1.56 -0.60 -20.45
N VAL A 36 0.38 -0.16 -20.84
CA VAL A 36 -0.47 0.69 -19.99
C VAL A 36 -1.83 0.02 -19.79
N PRO A 37 -2.46 0.19 -18.64
CA PRO A 37 -3.82 -0.30 -18.43
C PRO A 37 -4.78 0.33 -19.45
N THR A 38 -5.66 -0.50 -19.99
CA THR A 38 -6.71 -0.08 -20.95
C THR A 38 -8.09 -0.39 -20.37
N PRO A 39 -9.13 0.35 -20.72
CA PRO A 39 -10.50 -0.01 -20.40
C PRO A 39 -10.84 -1.43 -20.88
N GLU A 40 -11.83 -2.08 -20.24
CA GLU A 40 -12.23 -3.47 -20.51
C GLU A 40 -11.13 -4.49 -20.19
N PRO A 41 -10.62 -4.53 -18.92
CA PRO A 41 -9.59 -5.46 -18.54
C PRO A 41 -10.04 -6.92 -18.69
N SER A 42 -9.09 -7.79 -18.99
CA SER A 42 -9.33 -9.24 -19.01
C SER A 42 -8.36 -9.88 -18.02
N PHE A 43 -8.90 -10.46 -16.96
CA PHE A 43 -8.12 -11.18 -15.95
C PHE A 43 -8.18 -12.68 -16.22
N SER A 44 -7.08 -13.37 -16.00
CA SER A 44 -6.91 -14.80 -16.16
C SER A 44 -6.26 -15.40 -14.91
N PHE A 45 -7.05 -16.00 -14.03
CA PHE A 45 -6.53 -16.62 -12.82
C PHE A 45 -6.19 -18.11 -13.04
N PRO A 46 -5.11 -18.60 -12.41
CA PRO A 46 -4.23 -17.93 -11.45
C PRO A 46 -3.08 -17.10 -12.07
N ALA A 47 -3.01 -16.94 -13.39
CA ALA A 47 -1.89 -16.28 -14.05
C ALA A 47 -1.67 -14.85 -13.53
N ASP A 48 -2.73 -14.07 -13.36
CA ASP A 48 -2.65 -12.66 -12.94
C ASP A 48 -2.42 -12.47 -11.42
N HIS A 49 -2.24 -13.56 -10.65
CA HIS A 49 -1.62 -13.48 -9.33
C HIS A 49 -0.10 -13.32 -9.42
N GLY A 50 0.48 -13.68 -10.55
CA GLY A 50 1.89 -13.58 -10.87
C GLY A 50 2.34 -12.19 -11.30
N PRO A 51 3.59 -12.07 -11.78
CA PRO A 51 4.15 -10.80 -12.24
C PRO A 51 3.74 -10.46 -13.68
N HIS A 52 3.65 -9.13 -13.95
CA HIS A 52 3.33 -8.57 -15.24
C HIS A 52 4.53 -7.74 -15.77
N PRO A 53 5.57 -8.39 -16.32
CA PRO A 53 6.85 -7.74 -16.64
C PRO A 53 6.75 -6.63 -17.70
N ASP A 54 5.70 -6.62 -18.52
CA ASP A 54 5.46 -5.59 -19.52
C ASP A 54 5.03 -4.24 -18.90
N PHE A 55 4.55 -4.28 -17.64
CA PHE A 55 4.23 -3.09 -16.86
C PHE A 55 5.42 -2.64 -16.02
N ARG A 56 5.53 -1.32 -15.82
CA ARG A 56 6.67 -0.73 -15.11
C ARG A 56 6.69 -1.06 -13.62
N VAL A 57 5.53 -1.02 -12.95
CA VAL A 57 5.41 -1.22 -11.50
C VAL A 57 4.24 -2.11 -11.16
N GLU A 58 4.41 -2.90 -10.11
CA GLU A 58 3.34 -3.68 -9.50
C GLU A 58 3.67 -4.03 -8.06
N TRP A 59 2.63 -4.37 -7.28
CA TRP A 59 2.79 -4.76 -5.89
C TRP A 59 1.79 -5.82 -5.44
N TRP A 60 2.22 -6.56 -4.45
CA TRP A 60 1.47 -7.50 -3.62
C TRP A 60 1.48 -6.91 -2.22
N TYR A 61 0.36 -6.36 -1.78
CA TYR A 61 0.27 -5.58 -0.56
C TYR A 61 -0.75 -6.19 0.38
N LEU A 62 -0.31 -6.58 1.57
CA LEU A 62 -1.16 -7.21 2.58
C LEU A 62 -1.11 -6.42 3.87
N THR A 63 -2.28 -6.11 4.41
CA THR A 63 -2.49 -5.55 5.74
C THR A 63 -3.37 -6.44 6.57
N ALA A 64 -3.17 -6.45 7.88
CA ALA A 64 -4.02 -7.17 8.82
C ALA A 64 -4.17 -6.39 10.13
N VAL A 65 -5.41 -6.33 10.63
CA VAL A 65 -5.72 -5.85 11.98
C VAL A 65 -6.08 -7.06 12.84
N LEU A 66 -5.35 -7.22 13.94
CA LEU A 66 -5.31 -8.42 14.74
C LEU A 66 -5.58 -8.10 16.22
N GLU A 67 -6.24 -9.01 16.91
CA GLU A 67 -6.43 -9.03 18.35
C GLU A 67 -5.55 -10.11 18.96
N GLY A 68 -4.74 -9.74 19.92
CA GLY A 68 -3.91 -10.67 20.70
C GLY A 68 -4.69 -11.37 21.83
N GLU A 69 -4.15 -12.48 22.32
CA GLU A 69 -4.66 -13.14 23.53
C GLU A 69 -4.64 -12.24 24.77
N ASP A 70 -3.77 -11.23 24.76
CA ASP A 70 -3.65 -10.20 25.81
C ASP A 70 -4.75 -9.13 25.72
N GLY A 71 -5.60 -9.17 24.67
CA GLY A 71 -6.67 -8.22 24.43
C GLY A 71 -6.22 -6.92 23.76
N GLU A 72 -4.95 -6.81 23.37
CA GLU A 72 -4.42 -5.66 22.64
C GLU A 72 -4.65 -5.79 21.14
N THR A 73 -4.71 -4.64 20.45
CA THR A 73 -4.80 -4.59 19.00
C THR A 73 -3.41 -4.48 18.40
N TYR A 74 -3.20 -5.18 17.29
CA TYR A 74 -1.96 -5.20 16.52
C TYR A 74 -2.24 -4.93 15.03
N GLY A 75 -1.30 -4.28 14.36
CA GLY A 75 -1.27 -4.17 12.92
C GLY A 75 -0.11 -4.96 12.32
N VAL A 76 -0.35 -5.60 11.19
CA VAL A 76 0.70 -6.21 10.36
C VAL A 76 0.57 -5.73 8.94
N GLN A 77 1.69 -5.38 8.35
CA GLN A 77 1.82 -5.01 6.94
C GLN A 77 2.93 -5.82 6.30
N TRP A 78 2.73 -6.17 5.02
CA TRP A 78 3.73 -6.77 4.15
C TRP A 78 3.51 -6.35 2.71
N THR A 79 4.53 -5.82 2.07
CA THR A 79 4.45 -5.44 0.66
C THR A 79 5.67 -5.96 -0.10
N LEU A 80 5.43 -6.49 -1.28
CA LEU A 80 6.46 -6.75 -2.28
C LEU A 80 6.19 -5.89 -3.50
N PHE A 81 7.12 -5.02 -3.82
CA PHE A 81 7.10 -4.20 -5.02
C PHE A 81 8.04 -4.79 -6.08
N ARG A 82 7.59 -4.76 -7.33
CA ARG A 82 8.41 -5.00 -8.51
C ARG A 82 8.45 -3.75 -9.37
N SER A 83 9.63 -3.38 -9.83
CA SER A 83 9.81 -2.31 -10.81
C SER A 83 10.67 -2.78 -11.98
N ALA A 84 10.17 -2.63 -13.21
CA ALA A 84 10.96 -2.78 -14.41
C ALA A 84 11.71 -1.47 -14.67
N LEU A 85 13.03 -1.54 -14.80
CA LEU A 85 13.88 -0.37 -15.07
C LEU A 85 13.97 -0.04 -16.57
N ARG A 86 13.51 -0.96 -17.42
CA ARG A 86 13.46 -0.82 -18.87
C ARG A 86 12.18 -1.43 -19.41
N PRO A 87 11.65 -0.87 -20.52
CA PRO A 87 10.43 -1.38 -21.15
C PRO A 87 10.51 -2.83 -21.63
N GLU A 88 11.73 -3.32 -21.99
CA GLU A 88 11.96 -4.69 -22.40
C GLU A 88 11.72 -5.72 -21.27
N GLY A 89 11.54 -5.24 -20.04
CA GLY A 89 11.28 -6.09 -18.88
C GLY A 89 12.45 -6.97 -18.43
N ASP A 90 13.64 -6.78 -19.03
CA ASP A 90 14.85 -7.57 -18.79
C ASP A 90 15.63 -7.15 -17.54
N VAL A 91 15.34 -5.99 -16.97
CA VAL A 91 15.97 -5.50 -15.74
C VAL A 91 14.91 -5.17 -14.70
N GLN A 92 14.79 -6.04 -13.71
CA GLN A 92 13.84 -5.93 -12.62
C GLN A 92 14.53 -5.60 -11.31
N VAL A 93 13.88 -4.81 -10.47
CA VAL A 93 14.24 -4.61 -9.06
C VAL A 93 13.03 -4.91 -8.18
N TRP A 94 13.33 -5.43 -7.01
CA TRP A 94 12.34 -5.80 -6.02
C TRP A 94 12.63 -5.07 -4.72
N MET A 95 11.57 -4.64 -4.06
CA MET A 95 11.62 -4.01 -2.76
C MET A 95 10.53 -4.63 -1.88
N GLY A 96 10.89 -5.05 -0.69
CA GLY A 96 9.96 -5.56 0.30
C GLY A 96 9.89 -4.63 1.49
N HIS A 97 8.69 -4.29 1.94
CA HIS A 97 8.44 -3.63 3.22
C HIS A 97 7.64 -4.56 4.12
N ALA A 98 7.95 -4.54 5.40
CA ALA A 98 7.18 -5.25 6.41
C ALA A 98 7.12 -4.44 7.69
N GLY A 99 5.98 -4.48 8.37
CA GLY A 99 5.75 -3.75 9.61
C GLY A 99 4.92 -4.54 10.62
N VAL A 100 5.16 -4.25 11.88
CA VAL A 100 4.30 -4.64 13.01
C VAL A 100 4.03 -3.40 13.85
N THR A 101 2.77 -3.07 14.04
CA THR A 101 2.32 -1.95 14.87
C THR A 101 1.67 -2.48 16.14
N THR A 102 2.11 -2.00 17.28
CA THR A 102 1.48 -2.18 18.59
C THR A 102 0.95 -0.83 19.08
N PRO A 103 0.17 -0.76 20.14
CA PRO A 103 -0.23 0.53 20.73
C PRO A 103 0.95 1.43 21.11
N ASP A 104 2.09 0.85 21.49
CA ASP A 104 3.25 1.57 22.03
C ASP A 104 4.42 1.69 21.04
N GLU A 105 4.56 0.76 20.09
CA GLU A 105 5.76 0.61 19.25
C GLU A 105 5.38 0.29 17.81
N HIS A 106 6.22 0.72 16.87
CA HIS A 106 6.10 0.38 15.46
C HIS A 106 7.43 -0.17 14.96
N PHE A 107 7.44 -1.42 14.51
CA PHE A 107 8.61 -2.12 13.98
C PHE A 107 8.52 -2.18 12.47
N THR A 108 9.59 -1.81 11.79
CA THR A 108 9.65 -1.81 10.32
C THR A 108 10.87 -2.53 9.81
N GLY A 109 10.79 -3.02 8.58
CA GLY A 109 11.92 -3.57 7.85
C GLY A 109 11.79 -3.37 6.36
N GLU A 110 12.94 -3.26 5.70
CA GLU A 110 13.06 -3.15 4.25
C GLU A 110 14.01 -4.21 3.71
N ARG A 111 13.71 -4.73 2.51
CA ARG A 111 14.57 -5.62 1.73
C ARG A 111 14.66 -5.10 0.30
N LEU A 112 15.83 -5.19 -0.29
CA LEU A 112 16.06 -4.81 -1.68
C LEU A 112 16.73 -5.96 -2.43
N ALA A 113 16.25 -6.27 -3.62
CA ALA A 113 16.81 -7.34 -4.44
C ALA A 113 16.85 -6.97 -5.92
N ARG A 114 17.86 -7.50 -6.61
CA ARG A 114 17.87 -7.53 -8.06
C ARG A 114 16.99 -8.66 -8.57
N GLY A 115 16.35 -8.43 -9.72
CA GLY A 115 15.68 -9.50 -10.44
C GLY A 115 16.65 -10.59 -10.93
N GLU A 116 16.10 -11.74 -11.34
CA GLU A 116 16.76 -12.85 -12.04
C GLU A 116 17.84 -13.66 -11.26
N ILE A 117 18.07 -13.34 -9.98
CA ILE A 117 19.03 -14.07 -9.15
C ILE A 117 18.38 -14.99 -8.10
N GLY A 118 17.03 -15.05 -8.08
CA GLY A 118 16.26 -15.89 -7.15
C GLY A 118 16.10 -15.35 -5.74
N GLN A 119 16.67 -14.17 -5.42
CA GLN A 119 16.55 -13.52 -4.11
C GLN A 119 15.13 -13.01 -3.86
N ALA A 120 14.45 -12.55 -4.90
CA ALA A 120 13.05 -12.15 -4.86
C ALA A 120 12.32 -12.60 -6.11
N GLY A 121 11.01 -12.71 -6.01
CA GLY A 121 10.17 -13.05 -7.15
C GLY A 121 8.75 -13.40 -6.75
N VAL A 122 7.95 -13.68 -7.79
CA VAL A 122 6.59 -14.19 -7.64
C VAL A 122 6.33 -15.29 -8.64
N THR A 123 5.64 -16.35 -8.21
CA THR A 123 5.04 -17.38 -9.07
C THR A 123 3.53 -17.36 -8.88
N SER A 124 2.78 -17.68 -9.93
CA SER A 124 1.32 -17.72 -9.86
C SER A 124 0.76 -19.09 -9.46
N GLN A 125 1.47 -20.18 -9.79
CA GLN A 125 1.01 -21.54 -9.49
C GLN A 125 2.20 -22.50 -9.26
N PRO A 126 2.40 -22.99 -8.03
CA PRO A 126 1.73 -22.51 -6.81
C PRO A 126 2.07 -21.03 -6.56
N PHE A 127 1.11 -20.29 -5.99
CA PHE A 127 1.39 -18.88 -5.68
C PHE A 127 2.44 -18.78 -4.58
N ALA A 128 3.45 -18.00 -4.85
CA ALA A 128 4.46 -17.60 -3.88
C ALA A 128 5.02 -16.23 -4.28
N ALA A 129 5.07 -15.31 -3.33
CA ALA A 129 5.76 -14.03 -3.42
C ALA A 129 6.82 -14.00 -2.33
N TRP A 130 8.07 -13.65 -2.65
CA TRP A 130 9.16 -13.68 -1.67
C TRP A 130 10.22 -12.62 -1.94
N ILE A 131 10.92 -12.27 -0.88
CA ILE A 131 12.18 -11.52 -0.89
C ILE A 131 13.01 -11.94 0.31
N ASP A 132 14.21 -12.45 0.07
CA ASP A 132 15.07 -13.10 1.07
C ASP A 132 14.30 -14.19 1.85
N ASP A 133 14.16 -14.02 3.17
CA ASP A 133 13.44 -14.91 4.10
C ASP A 133 11.96 -14.53 4.30
N TRP A 134 11.50 -13.42 3.72
CA TRP A 134 10.09 -13.01 3.77
C TRP A 134 9.29 -13.68 2.66
N SER A 135 8.11 -14.13 2.98
CA SER A 135 7.27 -14.82 1.99
C SER A 135 5.78 -14.73 2.28
N MET A 136 5.02 -14.70 1.19
CA MET A 136 3.57 -14.95 1.15
C MET A 136 3.34 -16.11 0.19
N GLN A 137 2.90 -17.26 0.70
CA GLN A 137 2.84 -18.50 -0.06
C GLN A 137 1.48 -19.17 0.06
N SER A 138 1.00 -19.73 -1.04
CA SER A 138 -0.22 -20.52 -1.04
C SER A 138 -0.11 -21.77 -0.18
N ARG A 139 -1.16 -22.02 0.58
CA ARG A 139 -1.44 -23.26 1.33
C ARG A 139 -2.70 -23.94 0.81
N ALA A 140 -3.34 -23.38 -0.22
CA ALA A 140 -4.53 -23.94 -0.83
C ALA A 140 -4.21 -25.31 -1.45
N VAL A 141 -5.04 -26.29 -1.15
CA VAL A 141 -4.94 -27.65 -1.72
C VAL A 141 -5.75 -27.73 -3.01
N GLU A 142 -6.85 -27.02 -3.07
CA GLU A 142 -7.78 -26.90 -4.20
C GLU A 142 -8.27 -25.47 -4.29
N GLY A 143 -8.87 -25.07 -5.39
CA GLY A 143 -9.42 -23.73 -5.59
C GLY A 143 -8.41 -22.70 -6.06
N ASP A 144 -8.64 -21.44 -5.72
CA ASP A 144 -7.75 -20.35 -6.06
C ASP A 144 -6.50 -20.36 -5.15
N PRO A 145 -5.29 -20.17 -5.68
CA PRO A 145 -4.09 -20.14 -4.84
C PRO A 145 -4.11 -19.10 -3.73
N LEU A 146 -4.90 -18.04 -3.84
CA LEU A 146 -5.05 -17.02 -2.80
C LEU A 146 -6.08 -17.38 -1.73
N ASP A 147 -6.86 -18.48 -1.88
CA ASP A 147 -7.86 -18.88 -0.88
C ASP A 147 -7.25 -19.20 0.49
N ALA A 148 -6.01 -19.70 0.51
CA ALA A 148 -5.29 -19.96 1.76
C ALA A 148 -3.82 -19.59 1.60
N LEU A 149 -3.33 -18.67 2.42
CA LEU A 149 -1.97 -18.19 2.39
C LEU A 149 -1.28 -18.37 3.74
N GLN A 150 0.04 -18.47 3.69
CA GLN A 150 0.89 -18.24 4.84
C GLN A 150 1.83 -17.07 4.57
N LEU A 151 1.80 -16.08 5.47
CA LEU A 151 2.64 -14.90 5.45
C LEU A 151 3.71 -14.98 6.53
N ARG A 152 4.95 -14.64 6.16
CA ARG A 152 6.09 -14.62 7.08
C ARG A 152 6.98 -13.42 6.81
N ALA A 153 7.40 -12.75 7.88
CA ALA A 153 8.52 -11.82 7.83
C ALA A 153 9.27 -11.80 9.15
N SER A 154 10.57 -11.50 9.07
CA SER A 154 11.46 -11.27 10.20
C SER A 154 12.05 -9.87 10.09
N LEU A 155 11.79 -9.04 11.09
CA LEU A 155 12.35 -7.71 11.29
C LEU A 155 13.46 -7.79 12.33
N ASP A 156 14.20 -6.71 12.55
CA ASP A 156 15.29 -6.70 13.53
C ASP A 156 14.81 -7.04 14.96
N GLN A 157 13.62 -6.58 15.34
CA GLN A 157 13.08 -6.73 16.70
C GLN A 157 11.71 -7.41 16.76
N ALA A 158 11.11 -7.70 15.61
CA ALA A 158 9.81 -8.34 15.54
C ALA A 158 9.78 -9.38 14.42
N ALA A 159 8.90 -10.36 14.51
CA ALA A 159 8.64 -11.30 13.42
C ALA A 159 7.18 -11.76 13.49
N TYR A 160 6.67 -12.25 12.37
CA TYR A 160 5.35 -12.86 12.36
C TYR A 160 5.27 -14.06 11.42
N THR A 161 4.36 -14.96 11.79
CA THR A 161 3.89 -16.04 10.94
C THR A 161 2.38 -16.05 11.04
N LEU A 162 1.71 -15.76 9.93
CA LEU A 162 0.26 -15.65 9.86
C LEU A 162 -0.28 -16.64 8.82
N ASP A 163 -1.34 -17.35 9.16
CA ASP A 163 -2.16 -18.13 8.24
C ASP A 163 -3.41 -17.31 7.92
N LEU A 164 -3.70 -17.17 6.62
CA LEU A 164 -4.83 -16.41 6.09
C LEU A 164 -5.74 -17.36 5.31
N ASN A 165 -7.05 -17.28 5.56
CA ASN A 165 -8.05 -18.05 4.82
C ASN A 165 -9.08 -17.08 4.27
N ALA A 166 -9.28 -17.09 2.95
CA ALA A 166 -10.28 -16.27 2.30
C ALA A 166 -11.69 -16.79 2.60
N ASN A 167 -12.61 -15.86 2.89
CA ASN A 167 -13.98 -16.10 3.31
C ASN A 167 -14.97 -15.32 2.40
N GLY A 168 -14.51 -14.94 1.21
CA GLY A 168 -15.27 -14.20 0.22
C GLY A 168 -14.54 -14.13 -1.12
N PRO A 169 -15.18 -13.56 -2.15
CA PRO A 169 -14.62 -13.52 -3.49
C PRO A 169 -13.52 -12.44 -3.64
N LEU A 170 -12.80 -12.51 -4.77
CA LEU A 170 -11.97 -11.40 -5.23
C LEU A 170 -12.84 -10.20 -5.59
N VAL A 171 -12.33 -9.00 -5.33
CA VAL A 171 -13.00 -7.72 -5.56
C VAL A 171 -12.22 -6.93 -6.60
N PHE A 172 -12.90 -6.47 -7.64
CA PHE A 172 -12.28 -5.71 -8.73
C PHE A 172 -12.62 -4.23 -8.60
N HIS A 173 -11.61 -3.37 -8.42
CA HIS A 173 -11.80 -1.93 -8.23
C HIS A 173 -11.93 -1.18 -9.57
N GLY A 174 -12.69 -0.09 -9.57
CA GLY A 174 -12.95 0.66 -10.80
C GLY A 174 -13.97 -0.02 -11.70
N ASP A 175 -13.77 0.09 -13.00
CA ASP A 175 -14.59 -0.63 -13.98
C ASP A 175 -13.98 -2.02 -14.18
N LYS A 176 -14.51 -3.02 -13.45
CA LYS A 176 -14.09 -4.44 -13.50
C LYS A 176 -12.57 -4.64 -13.32
N GLY A 177 -11.93 -3.80 -12.50
CA GLY A 177 -10.49 -3.85 -12.25
C GLY A 177 -9.67 -2.80 -13.00
N PHE A 178 -10.28 -1.99 -13.87
CA PHE A 178 -9.65 -0.80 -14.44
C PHE A 178 -9.90 0.39 -13.50
N SER A 179 -8.90 0.71 -12.69
CA SER A 179 -8.97 1.75 -11.65
C SER A 179 -8.30 3.04 -12.12
N ILE A 180 -9.12 4.07 -12.37
CA ILE A 180 -8.63 5.40 -12.74
C ILE A 180 -8.05 6.09 -11.50
N LYS A 181 -6.91 6.76 -11.65
CA LYS A 181 -6.15 7.41 -10.58
C LYS A 181 -6.04 8.93 -10.75
N SER A 182 -6.46 9.47 -11.88
CA SER A 182 -6.44 10.93 -12.11
C SER A 182 -7.48 11.35 -13.13
N ASN A 183 -7.75 12.65 -13.16
CA ASN A 183 -8.61 13.25 -14.19
C ASN A 183 -7.99 13.23 -15.60
N SER A 184 -6.67 13.01 -15.69
CA SER A 184 -5.93 12.87 -16.95
C SER A 184 -5.93 11.44 -17.50
N GLY A 185 -6.51 10.47 -16.74
CA GLY A 185 -6.72 9.11 -17.19
C GLY A 185 -5.62 8.11 -16.81
N GLN A 186 -4.67 8.47 -15.93
CA GLN A 186 -3.76 7.49 -15.34
C GLN A 186 -4.59 6.42 -14.63
N ALA A 187 -4.18 5.17 -14.79
CA ALA A 187 -4.94 4.03 -14.29
C ALA A 187 -4.02 2.88 -13.91
N SER A 188 -4.56 1.94 -13.17
CA SER A 188 -3.97 0.65 -12.87
C SER A 188 -4.99 -0.47 -13.08
N TYR A 189 -4.50 -1.69 -13.26
CA TYR A 189 -5.29 -2.89 -13.02
C TYR A 189 -5.22 -3.20 -11.53
N TYR A 190 -6.38 -3.34 -10.88
CA TYR A 190 -6.47 -3.41 -9.44
C TYR A 190 -7.57 -4.35 -8.97
N TYR A 191 -7.20 -5.38 -8.23
CA TYR A 191 -8.12 -6.23 -7.49
C TYR A 191 -7.63 -6.50 -6.08
N SER A 192 -8.54 -6.90 -5.21
CA SER A 192 -8.27 -7.24 -3.80
C SER A 192 -8.88 -8.57 -3.40
N GLN A 193 -8.28 -9.20 -2.40
CA GLN A 193 -8.95 -10.19 -1.55
C GLN A 193 -9.13 -9.56 -0.15
N PRO A 194 -10.31 -8.95 0.14
CA PRO A 194 -10.52 -8.20 1.38
C PRO A 194 -11.15 -9.02 2.51
N PHE A 195 -11.30 -10.33 2.33
CA PHE A 195 -12.06 -11.19 3.22
C PHE A 195 -11.21 -12.28 3.88
N TYR A 196 -9.96 -11.96 4.25
CA TYR A 196 -9.17 -12.94 4.99
C TYR A 196 -9.54 -12.99 6.47
N GLU A 197 -9.79 -14.20 6.97
CA GLU A 197 -9.63 -14.53 8.37
C GLU A 197 -8.16 -14.86 8.62
N VAL A 198 -7.57 -14.20 9.60
CA VAL A 198 -6.15 -14.30 9.91
C VAL A 198 -5.96 -14.85 11.31
N LYS A 199 -4.97 -15.73 11.47
CA LYS A 199 -4.49 -16.20 12.78
C LYS A 199 -2.99 -16.48 12.71
N GLY A 200 -2.33 -16.41 13.82
CA GLY A 200 -0.91 -16.75 13.87
C GLY A 200 -0.19 -16.24 15.09
N LEU A 201 1.09 -16.00 14.94
CA LEU A 201 2.00 -15.64 16.03
C LEU A 201 2.79 -14.38 15.67
N LEU A 202 2.78 -13.41 16.54
CA LEU A 202 3.71 -12.29 16.57
C LEU A 202 4.81 -12.61 17.57
N ARG A 203 6.07 -12.38 17.18
CA ARG A 203 7.22 -12.42 18.07
C ARG A 203 7.68 -10.98 18.29
N LEU A 204 7.54 -10.51 19.51
CA LEU A 204 7.83 -9.14 19.90
C LEU A 204 8.88 -9.11 21.00
N PRO A 205 9.58 -7.99 21.24
CA PRO A 205 10.55 -7.88 22.36
C PRO A 205 9.95 -8.20 23.73
N LYS A 206 8.65 -7.94 23.91
CA LYS A 206 7.92 -8.19 25.17
C LYS A 206 7.46 -9.65 25.31
N GLY A 207 7.59 -10.47 24.27
CA GLY A 207 7.17 -11.89 24.23
C GLY A 207 6.39 -12.24 22.97
N ASP A 208 6.14 -13.52 22.80
CA ASP A 208 5.31 -14.05 21.71
C ASP A 208 3.83 -13.82 22.05
N VAL A 209 3.02 -13.43 21.04
CA VAL A 209 1.58 -13.19 21.16
C VAL A 209 0.84 -13.97 20.08
N GLU A 210 -0.07 -14.88 20.48
CA GLU A 210 -1.00 -15.48 19.53
C GLU A 210 -2.06 -14.44 19.14
N VAL A 211 -2.36 -14.37 17.86
CA VAL A 211 -3.24 -13.35 17.29
C VAL A 211 -4.27 -13.93 16.36
N LYS A 212 -5.41 -13.26 16.25
CA LYS A 212 -6.47 -13.51 15.24
C LYS A 212 -7.05 -12.20 14.76
N GLY A 213 -7.62 -12.17 13.56
CA GLY A 213 -8.27 -10.97 13.04
C GLY A 213 -8.62 -11.06 11.58
N GLN A 214 -8.54 -9.92 10.89
CA GLN A 214 -8.91 -9.79 9.49
C GLN A 214 -7.74 -9.25 8.68
N GLY A 215 -7.65 -9.68 7.41
CA GLY A 215 -6.63 -9.23 6.49
C GLY A 215 -7.22 -8.80 5.15
N TRP A 216 -6.45 -7.98 4.47
CA TRP A 216 -6.74 -7.41 3.16
C TRP A 216 -5.51 -7.53 2.27
N LEU A 217 -5.63 -8.14 1.10
CA LEU A 217 -4.59 -8.23 0.09
C LEU A 217 -4.97 -7.42 -1.12
N ASP A 218 -4.09 -6.53 -1.56
CA ASP A 218 -4.17 -5.81 -2.83
C ASP A 218 -3.19 -6.36 -3.85
N ARG A 219 -3.67 -6.46 -5.07
CA ARG A 219 -2.88 -6.69 -6.27
C ARG A 219 -3.13 -5.56 -7.24
N GLU A 220 -2.07 -4.86 -7.56
CA GLU A 220 -2.17 -3.73 -8.46
C GLU A 220 -0.93 -3.61 -9.35
N TRP A 221 -1.13 -3.28 -10.63
CA TRP A 221 -0.04 -3.03 -11.57
C TRP A 221 -0.39 -1.93 -12.56
N SER A 222 0.64 -1.18 -12.92
CA SER A 222 0.55 -0.03 -13.83
C SER A 222 1.92 0.33 -14.38
N SER A 223 1.94 1.24 -15.34
CA SER A 223 3.21 1.85 -15.77
C SER A 223 3.31 3.32 -15.39
N GLN A 224 2.18 3.96 -15.12
CA GLN A 224 2.09 5.33 -14.62
C GLN A 224 0.83 5.46 -13.76
N PRO A 225 0.88 5.03 -12.48
CA PRO A 225 -0.30 5.11 -11.60
C PRO A 225 -0.61 6.53 -11.13
N LEU A 226 0.35 7.45 -11.15
CA LEU A 226 0.17 8.86 -10.76
C LEU A 226 0.29 9.80 -11.95
N ASP A 227 -0.41 10.94 -11.90
CA ASP A 227 -0.13 12.08 -12.78
C ASP A 227 1.18 12.75 -12.38
N ALA A 228 1.78 13.51 -13.29
CA ALA A 228 3.09 14.13 -13.08
C ALA A 228 3.11 15.16 -11.95
N ASP A 229 1.96 15.77 -11.62
CA ASP A 229 1.79 16.75 -10.56
C ASP A 229 1.29 16.15 -9.24
N GLN A 230 0.88 14.88 -9.23
CA GLN A 230 0.51 14.17 -8.00
C GLN A 230 1.75 13.69 -7.26
N PHE A 231 1.87 14.01 -5.99
CA PHE A 231 3.05 13.70 -5.18
C PHE A 231 2.81 12.73 -4.03
N GLY A 232 1.55 12.35 -3.77
CA GLY A 232 1.22 11.42 -2.70
C GLY A 232 -0.25 11.03 -2.69
N TRP A 233 -0.57 10.08 -1.83
CA TRP A 233 -1.93 9.58 -1.61
C TRP A 233 -2.22 9.32 -0.15
N ASP A 234 -3.51 9.25 0.15
CA ASP A 234 -4.07 8.75 1.39
C ASP A 234 -5.01 7.59 1.03
N TRP A 235 -4.66 6.38 1.44
CA TRP A 235 -5.38 5.15 1.08
C TRP A 235 -5.92 4.47 2.34
N PHE A 236 -7.15 3.97 2.25
CA PHE A 236 -7.85 3.29 3.33
C PHE A 236 -8.40 1.95 2.87
N SER A 237 -8.21 0.91 3.69
CA SER A 237 -8.98 -0.33 3.64
C SER A 237 -9.70 -0.51 4.98
N LEU A 238 -11.02 -0.47 4.97
CA LEU A 238 -11.84 -0.56 6.18
C LEU A 238 -12.78 -1.75 6.12
N SER A 239 -12.91 -2.44 7.24
CA SER A 239 -13.82 -3.55 7.48
C SER A 239 -14.81 -3.16 8.56
N PHE A 240 -16.10 -3.17 8.25
CA PHE A 240 -17.16 -2.77 9.18
C PHE A 240 -17.82 -3.99 9.85
N GLU A 241 -18.36 -3.77 11.06
CA GLU A 241 -19.05 -4.83 11.83
C GLU A 241 -20.23 -5.45 11.07
N GLY A 242 -20.91 -4.66 10.21
CA GLY A 242 -21.96 -5.14 9.31
C GLY A 242 -21.48 -6.04 8.17
N GLY A 243 -20.16 -6.28 8.06
CA GLY A 243 -19.54 -7.14 7.06
C GLY A 243 -19.17 -6.45 5.75
N ASN A 244 -19.65 -5.23 5.52
CA ASN A 244 -19.23 -4.43 4.37
C ASN A 244 -17.77 -4.02 4.48
N ARG A 245 -17.17 -3.68 3.33
CA ARG A 245 -15.79 -3.21 3.22
C ARG A 245 -15.76 -1.89 2.45
N LEU A 246 -14.77 -1.06 2.77
CA LEU A 246 -14.46 0.15 2.01
C LEU A 246 -12.99 0.14 1.62
N MET A 247 -12.70 0.23 0.33
CA MET A 247 -11.44 0.74 -0.16
C MET A 247 -11.67 2.17 -0.62
N GLY A 248 -10.85 3.09 -0.14
CA GLY A 248 -10.93 4.49 -0.54
C GLY A 248 -9.56 5.12 -0.66
N PHE A 249 -9.38 5.98 -1.64
CA PHE A 249 -8.14 6.76 -1.73
C PHE A 249 -8.37 8.18 -2.21
N GLY A 250 -7.48 9.05 -1.76
CA GLY A 250 -7.34 10.41 -2.27
C GLY A 250 -5.93 10.65 -2.77
N LEU A 251 -5.79 11.23 -3.95
CA LEU A 251 -4.52 11.61 -4.54
C LEU A 251 -4.31 13.11 -4.40
N ARG A 252 -3.09 13.51 -4.06
CA ARG A 252 -2.77 14.91 -3.75
C ARG A 252 -1.78 15.50 -4.74
N ASP A 253 -2.07 16.74 -5.14
CA ASP A 253 -1.16 17.63 -5.85
C ASP A 253 -0.92 18.91 -5.05
N VAL A 254 -0.22 19.88 -5.62
CA VAL A 254 0.09 21.16 -4.97
C VAL A 254 -1.14 22.00 -4.59
N SER A 255 -2.31 21.69 -5.15
CA SER A 255 -3.59 22.35 -4.81
C SER A 255 -4.34 21.64 -3.68
N GLY A 256 -3.90 20.47 -3.25
CA GLY A 256 -4.51 19.63 -2.24
C GLY A 256 -5.01 18.30 -2.80
N MET A 257 -6.18 17.82 -2.35
CA MET A 257 -6.81 16.59 -2.83
C MET A 257 -7.35 16.80 -4.25
N SER A 258 -6.69 16.19 -5.24
CA SER A 258 -6.99 16.40 -6.67
C SER A 258 -7.91 15.34 -7.26
N PHE A 259 -7.92 14.14 -6.66
CA PHE A 259 -8.74 13.02 -7.10
C PHE A 259 -9.13 12.14 -5.91
N THR A 260 -10.39 11.70 -5.83
CA THR A 260 -10.84 10.73 -4.83
C THR A 260 -11.65 9.62 -5.48
N TYR A 261 -11.56 8.44 -4.90
CA TYR A 261 -12.29 7.27 -5.35
C TYR A 261 -12.60 6.35 -4.17
N ALA A 262 -13.73 5.68 -4.22
CA ALA A 262 -14.12 4.65 -3.27
C ALA A 262 -14.74 3.44 -3.97
N SER A 263 -14.45 2.26 -3.44
CA SER A 263 -15.17 1.01 -3.68
C SER A 263 -15.87 0.60 -2.38
N TRP A 264 -17.18 0.66 -2.35
CA TRP A 264 -17.99 0.04 -1.32
C TRP A 264 -18.27 -1.39 -1.71
N VAL A 265 -17.95 -2.33 -0.83
CA VAL A 265 -17.98 -3.76 -1.10
C VAL A 265 -18.92 -4.45 -0.10
N THR A 266 -19.90 -5.18 -0.60
CA THR A 266 -20.78 -6.00 0.23
C THR A 266 -20.14 -7.34 0.62
N LEU A 267 -20.75 -8.08 1.55
CA LEU A 267 -20.26 -9.40 1.99
C LEU A 267 -20.11 -10.41 0.84
N ASP A 268 -20.95 -10.32 -0.17
CA ASP A 268 -20.95 -11.20 -1.36
C ASP A 268 -20.01 -10.69 -2.46
N GLY A 269 -19.25 -9.60 -2.17
CA GLY A 269 -18.24 -9.06 -3.07
C GLY A 269 -18.80 -8.13 -4.16
N GLU A 270 -20.06 -7.72 -4.09
CA GLU A 270 -20.60 -6.71 -5.00
C GLU A 270 -19.94 -5.36 -4.73
N VAL A 271 -19.49 -4.69 -5.79
CA VAL A 271 -18.75 -3.42 -5.72
C VAL A 271 -19.64 -2.28 -6.23
N THR A 272 -19.77 -1.24 -5.40
CA THR A 272 -20.32 0.05 -5.82
C THR A 272 -19.19 1.07 -5.81
N SER A 273 -18.79 1.54 -7.00
CA SER A 273 -17.77 2.56 -7.19
C SER A 273 -18.34 3.96 -7.03
N SER A 274 -17.59 4.87 -6.41
CA SER A 274 -18.01 6.27 -6.25
C SER A 274 -16.80 7.23 -6.24
N ASN A 275 -17.04 8.45 -6.75
CA ASN A 275 -16.10 9.58 -6.67
C ASN A 275 -16.58 10.66 -5.69
N ASP A 276 -17.62 10.39 -4.88
CA ASP A 276 -18.11 11.34 -3.86
C ASP A 276 -17.46 11.17 -2.48
N LEU A 277 -16.39 10.36 -2.43
CA LEU A 277 -15.54 10.20 -1.23
C LEU A 277 -14.95 11.55 -0.82
N ARG A 278 -15.09 11.87 0.46
CA ARG A 278 -14.49 13.05 1.07
C ARG A 278 -13.60 12.62 2.23
N LEU A 279 -12.35 13.03 2.18
CA LEU A 279 -11.34 12.78 3.19
C LEU A 279 -10.95 14.10 3.84
N THR A 280 -11.18 14.24 5.14
CA THR A 280 -10.87 15.44 5.90
C THR A 280 -9.98 15.11 7.09
N PRO A 281 -8.73 15.61 7.14
CA PRO A 281 -7.87 15.47 8.31
C PRO A 281 -8.50 16.11 9.54
N LEU A 282 -8.51 15.42 10.67
CA LEU A 282 -9.03 15.94 11.94
C LEU A 282 -7.92 16.21 12.96
N ARG A 283 -6.92 15.37 13.03
CA ARG A 283 -5.79 15.49 13.94
C ARG A 283 -4.49 15.20 13.21
N THR A 284 -3.49 16.02 13.48
CA THR A 284 -2.13 15.87 12.95
C THR A 284 -1.18 15.60 14.11
N ALA A 285 -0.24 14.67 13.90
CA ALA A 285 0.85 14.36 14.82
C ALA A 285 2.20 14.74 14.20
N GLN A 286 3.18 15.00 15.06
CA GLN A 286 4.58 15.18 14.63
C GLN A 286 5.24 13.83 14.55
N VAL A 287 5.46 13.30 13.35
CA VAL A 287 6.02 11.97 13.10
C VAL A 287 7.24 12.08 12.21
N ALA A 288 8.37 11.56 12.68
CA ALA A 288 9.66 11.64 11.95
C ALA A 288 10.01 13.07 11.49
N GLY A 289 9.63 14.09 12.27
CA GLY A 289 9.86 15.51 11.96
C GLY A 289 8.92 16.12 10.91
N ARG A 290 7.80 15.48 10.65
CA ARG A 290 6.76 15.89 9.68
C ARG A 290 5.41 16.05 10.36
N ASP A 291 4.57 16.91 9.81
CA ASP A 291 3.16 17.01 10.17
C ASP A 291 2.36 15.96 9.39
N VAL A 292 1.92 14.89 10.06
CA VAL A 292 1.19 13.76 9.45
C VAL A 292 -0.22 13.70 10.02
N PRO A 293 -1.27 13.72 9.19
CA PRO A 293 -2.64 13.57 9.68
C PRO A 293 -2.90 12.12 10.05
N VAL A 294 -3.25 11.86 11.31
CA VAL A 294 -3.40 10.49 11.85
C VAL A 294 -4.85 10.13 12.18
N ASP A 295 -5.73 11.13 12.31
CA ASP A 295 -7.17 10.92 12.43
C ASP A 295 -7.90 11.64 11.30
N TRP A 296 -8.90 10.97 10.73
CA TRP A 296 -9.61 11.45 9.57
C TRP A 296 -11.12 11.35 9.73
N ARG A 297 -11.86 12.29 9.13
CA ARG A 297 -13.27 12.09 8.81
C ARG A 297 -13.38 11.59 7.38
N ILE A 298 -14.12 10.51 7.21
CA ILE A 298 -14.38 9.88 5.92
C ILE A 298 -15.89 9.93 5.68
N GLU A 299 -16.30 10.59 4.60
CA GLU A 299 -17.68 10.68 4.18
C GLU A 299 -17.83 10.02 2.80
N LEU A 300 -18.82 9.14 2.65
CA LEU A 300 -19.24 8.56 1.38
C LEU A 300 -20.76 8.69 1.28
N PRO A 301 -21.28 9.87 0.85
CA PRO A 301 -22.70 10.20 0.87
C PRO A 301 -23.57 9.20 0.12
N SER A 302 -23.08 8.65 -1.00
CA SER A 302 -23.81 7.64 -1.78
C SER A 302 -24.10 6.35 -1.00
N GLN A 303 -23.35 6.10 0.09
CA GLN A 303 -23.52 4.93 0.99
C GLN A 303 -24.01 5.31 2.39
N GLY A 304 -24.28 6.60 2.64
CA GLY A 304 -24.66 7.09 3.96
C GLY A 304 -23.56 6.95 5.01
N LEU A 305 -22.29 6.86 4.57
CA LEU A 305 -21.13 6.77 5.46
C LEU A 305 -20.70 8.16 5.92
N ASP A 306 -20.54 8.30 7.23
CA ASP A 306 -19.91 9.45 7.90
C ASP A 306 -19.24 8.94 9.18
N ILE A 307 -17.94 8.74 9.11
CA ILE A 307 -17.13 8.12 10.16
C ILE A 307 -15.90 8.95 10.47
N THR A 308 -15.34 8.70 11.65
CA THR A 308 -14.02 9.16 12.04
C THR A 308 -13.09 7.95 12.17
N THR A 309 -11.90 8.02 11.61
CA THR A 309 -10.84 7.04 11.87
C THR A 309 -9.83 7.62 12.84
N SER A 310 -9.28 6.74 13.69
CA SER A 310 -8.20 7.07 14.64
C SER A 310 -7.09 6.03 14.55
N ALA A 311 -5.85 6.50 14.45
CA ALA A 311 -4.68 5.63 14.41
C ALA A 311 -4.50 4.86 15.73
N LEU A 312 -4.09 3.60 15.64
CA LEU A 312 -3.67 2.82 16.80
C LEU A 312 -2.41 3.40 17.44
N ASN A 313 -1.48 3.82 16.61
CA ASN A 313 -0.20 4.39 17.01
C ASN A 313 0.19 5.52 16.04
N ASP A 314 0.36 6.73 16.55
CA ASP A 314 0.70 7.89 15.72
C ASP A 314 2.07 7.74 15.03
N GLU A 315 3.02 7.01 15.67
CA GLU A 315 4.40 6.83 15.21
C GLU A 315 4.55 5.69 14.17
N SER A 316 3.48 5.32 13.46
CA SER A 316 3.49 4.24 12.46
C SER A 316 4.21 4.67 11.17
N TRP A 317 5.47 5.10 11.29
CA TRP A 317 6.30 5.60 10.19
C TRP A 317 7.20 4.50 9.61
N GLN A 318 7.02 4.19 8.34
CA GLN A 318 7.89 3.31 7.57
C GLN A 318 9.17 4.07 7.17
N ALA A 319 10.25 3.90 7.93
CA ALA A 319 11.55 4.57 7.69
C ALA A 319 12.36 3.85 6.61
N THR A 320 11.83 3.76 5.40
CA THR A 320 12.36 3.04 4.24
C THR A 320 13.00 4.00 3.22
N LEU A 321 13.52 3.47 2.11
CA LEU A 321 14.07 4.27 1.01
C LEU A 321 13.07 5.31 0.48
N PHE A 322 11.78 4.94 0.45
CA PHE A 322 10.65 5.83 0.16
C PHE A 322 9.76 5.87 1.39
N PRO A 323 10.04 6.77 2.34
CA PRO A 323 9.36 6.75 3.63
C PRO A 323 7.90 7.20 3.53
N TYR A 324 7.03 6.58 4.33
CA TYR A 324 5.60 6.86 4.39
C TYR A 324 5.02 6.46 5.75
N TRP A 325 3.80 6.90 6.04
CA TRP A 325 3.07 6.50 7.24
C TRP A 325 2.11 5.36 6.90
N GLU A 326 2.08 4.31 7.75
CA GLU A 326 1.21 3.17 7.52
C GLU A 326 0.89 2.46 8.84
N GLY A 327 -0.41 2.36 9.16
CA GLY A 327 -0.81 1.72 10.40
C GLY A 327 -2.29 1.37 10.47
N PRO A 328 -2.66 0.52 11.46
CA PRO A 328 -4.04 0.18 11.71
C PRO A 328 -4.82 1.37 12.29
N VAL A 329 -6.08 1.45 11.90
CA VAL A 329 -7.03 2.47 12.37
C VAL A 329 -8.32 1.81 12.85
N THR A 330 -8.96 2.44 13.84
CA THR A 330 -10.35 2.17 14.21
C THR A 330 -11.26 3.14 13.47
N ALA A 331 -12.49 2.75 13.20
CA ALA A 331 -13.51 3.58 12.60
C ALA A 331 -14.75 3.65 13.50
N SER A 332 -15.29 4.85 13.69
CA SER A 332 -16.50 5.08 14.50
C SER A 332 -17.40 6.14 13.88
N GLY A 333 -18.71 6.03 14.09
CA GLY A 333 -19.71 6.97 13.58
C GLY A 333 -20.94 6.24 13.04
N THR A 334 -21.32 6.48 11.78
CA THR A 334 -22.43 5.75 11.17
C THR A 334 -22.17 4.26 11.01
N HIS A 335 -20.91 3.87 10.95
CA HIS A 335 -20.42 2.50 10.85
C HIS A 335 -19.23 2.31 11.78
N GLU A 336 -19.28 1.28 12.60
CA GLU A 336 -18.17 0.87 13.45
C GLU A 336 -17.30 -0.17 12.72
N GLY A 337 -15.98 -0.09 12.91
CA GLY A 337 -15.06 -1.00 12.24
C GLY A 337 -13.60 -0.72 12.51
N GLN A 338 -12.76 -1.33 11.68
CA GLN A 338 -11.31 -1.18 11.74
C GLN A 338 -10.70 -1.40 10.36
N GLY A 339 -9.45 -1.03 10.20
CA GLY A 339 -8.73 -1.24 8.94
C GLY A 339 -7.35 -0.66 8.95
N TYR A 340 -6.87 -0.29 7.79
CA TYR A 340 -5.55 0.29 7.59
C TYR A 340 -5.63 1.63 6.87
N LEU A 341 -4.71 2.51 7.21
CA LEU A 341 -4.43 3.76 6.53
C LEU A 341 -2.98 3.75 6.06
N GLU A 342 -2.75 4.09 4.80
CA GLU A 342 -1.44 4.34 4.23
C GLU A 342 -1.40 5.76 3.64
N MET A 343 -0.34 6.51 3.96
CA MET A 343 -0.18 7.89 3.51
C MET A 343 1.22 8.15 3.02
N THR A 344 1.35 8.68 1.81
CA THR A 344 2.64 9.00 1.20
C THR A 344 2.75 10.49 0.91
N GLY A 345 3.98 11.01 0.77
CA GLY A 345 4.21 12.40 0.35
C GLY A 345 4.00 13.45 1.45
N TYR A 346 4.16 13.09 2.72
CA TYR A 346 4.18 14.00 3.87
C TYR A 346 5.59 14.35 4.29
#